data_4b5f8c6468f1113a985140409b287fef
#
_entry.id   4b5f8c6468f1113a985140409b287fef
#
_cell.length_a   1.000
_cell.length_b   1.000
_cell.length_c   1.000
_cell.angle_alpha   90.00
_cell.angle_beta   90.00
_cell.angle_gamma   90.00
#
_symmetry.space_group_name_H-M   'P 1'
#
loop_
_entity.id
_entity.type
_entity.pdbx_description
1 polymer ?
#
loop_
_entity_poly.entity_id
_entity_poly.type
_entity_poly.pdbx_seq_one_letter_code
_entity_poly.pdbx_strand_id
1 'polypeptide(L)'
;MSEKSNMSRRSFLKATGGAASASVIAGTAAGQETTTQQGGGGGGSGGTLNLINTGTMSTLDPIKATDTASGRVIQQMFDALMNYPDGAIEVQTQLATGYERSDDFTTYTFNLKEGAPFHGDFGEVTAQDFIYSWERLAASDNSRRAYFILDSIGIQHETDSEGNYKPGTLAVEAVDDYTLRVTLEEPFHATLPILAYTSFAALPEGILGDIQGYDGEMEYQTFATQNPIGAGPFQFETWQSNDEAEVSRFPNYHGETAQVEAVNWRIIEDDNAIYTYAMNRNADYFPIPTPFYDPNKVSVENTDDKGRETGTYGPVRNGATVNYLGVATINAFYIGFNTNRVEKPARQAAAYAMNQQQVIEQIFKGRGQAAYHFTPPNIYPGGPDAYTQHAEQNYPYGYNQTQIQQARQVMEDAGYGPNNQYEFTFTIYSGSDTWNQTAQLLRDQLASAHISMNIESAPFSTLLQRGREGNLQAYSLGWVMDWPAPDNFLQLLNPPQTDTSQDAPISYVNWSGTPAANRAASAYEQIEDNPAPTDEAEAARNESYVQMEEANWEDVVFLPVYHETDERFWYQNVDISKFGAAGPSRQMYNTTSIN
;
A
#
# COMPACT_ATOMS: atom_id res chain seq x y z
N MET A 1 40.24 12.78 -7.55
CA MET A 1 39.94 11.37 -7.47
C MET A 1 39.43 11.18 -6.05
N SER A 2 38.15 11.31 -5.87
CA SER A 2 37.46 11.13 -4.59
C SER A 2 36.51 9.95 -4.80
N GLU A 3 36.83 8.81 -4.17
CA GLU A 3 35.89 7.70 -4.06
C GLU A 3 34.76 8.14 -3.14
N LYS A 4 33.63 8.47 -3.75
CA LYS A 4 32.36 8.59 -2.99
C LYS A 4 31.89 7.21 -2.65
N SER A 5 31.90 6.87 -1.37
CA SER A 5 31.39 5.60 -0.86
C SER A 5 29.86 5.59 -0.93
N ASN A 6 29.31 4.81 -1.84
CA ASN A 6 27.89 4.45 -1.91
C ASN A 6 27.53 3.48 -0.76
N MET A 7 27.37 3.95 0.47
CA MET A 7 27.07 3.09 1.62
C MET A 7 25.74 3.36 2.34
N SER A 8 24.93 4.37 1.95
CA SER A 8 23.76 4.75 2.77
C SER A 8 22.54 3.82 2.61
N ARG A 9 22.34 3.16 1.47
CA ARG A 9 21.17 2.30 1.22
C ARG A 9 21.30 0.84 1.66
N ARG A 10 22.49 0.42 2.09
CA ARG A 10 22.76 -0.98 2.50
C ARG A 10 22.45 -1.33 3.95
N SER A 11 22.36 -0.35 4.83
CA SER A 11 22.22 -0.60 6.29
C SER A 11 20.79 -0.84 6.74
N PHE A 12 19.81 -0.36 6.02
CA PHE A 12 18.40 -0.36 6.39
C PHE A 12 17.76 -1.74 6.54
N LEU A 13 18.15 -2.70 5.73
CA LEU A 13 17.48 -3.99 5.64
C LEU A 13 17.87 -5.01 6.73
N LYS A 14 18.82 -4.67 7.62
CA LYS A 14 19.19 -5.52 8.76
C LYS A 14 18.17 -5.53 9.90
N ALA A 15 17.31 -4.50 10.00
CA ALA A 15 16.39 -4.33 11.14
C ALA A 15 15.04 -5.06 11.02
N THR A 16 14.66 -5.60 9.85
CA THR A 16 13.34 -6.23 9.64
C THR A 16 13.30 -7.75 9.85
N GLY A 17 14.34 -8.35 10.39
CA GLY A 17 14.48 -9.80 10.63
C GLY A 17 13.87 -10.34 11.93
N GLY A 18 12.91 -9.67 12.57
CA GLY A 18 12.26 -10.14 13.79
C GLY A 18 11.11 -11.13 13.52
N ALA A 19 11.31 -12.40 13.84
CA ALA A 19 10.35 -13.48 13.72
C ALA A 19 9.11 -13.24 14.60
N ALA A 20 7.93 -13.15 14.00
CA ALA A 20 6.67 -13.33 14.71
C ALA A 20 6.36 -14.83 14.87
N SER A 21 6.56 -15.37 16.06
CA SER A 21 6.08 -16.69 16.43
C SER A 21 4.58 -16.65 16.71
N ALA A 22 3.78 -17.26 15.83
CA ALA A 22 2.38 -17.51 16.07
C ALA A 22 2.20 -18.72 16.99
N SER A 23 1.75 -18.50 18.22
CA SER A 23 1.25 -19.57 19.09
C SER A 23 -0.25 -19.75 18.86
N VAL A 24 -0.61 -20.91 18.31
CA VAL A 24 -1.99 -21.38 18.19
C VAL A 24 -2.44 -21.88 19.59
N ILE A 25 -3.45 -21.25 20.16
CA ILE A 25 -4.22 -21.80 21.27
C ILE A 25 -5.64 -22.05 20.79
N ALA A 26 -6.00 -23.33 20.69
CA ALA A 26 -7.37 -23.73 20.48
C ALA A 26 -8.14 -23.63 21.81
N GLY A 27 -9.15 -22.81 21.86
CA GLY A 27 -10.07 -22.67 22.98
C GLY A 27 -11.51 -22.84 22.53
N THR A 28 -12.17 -23.80 23.13
CA THR A 28 -13.55 -24.27 22.91
C THR A 28 -14.59 -23.20 23.22
N ALA A 29 -15.54 -23.05 22.30
CA ALA A 29 -16.72 -22.20 22.44
C ALA A 29 -17.69 -22.69 23.52
N ALA A 30 -18.13 -21.76 24.37
CA ALA A 30 -19.36 -21.89 25.13
C ALA A 30 -20.20 -20.63 24.87
N GLY A 31 -21.35 -20.80 24.26
CA GLY A 31 -22.24 -19.70 23.91
C GLY A 31 -22.88 -19.05 25.13
N GLN A 32 -22.98 -17.73 25.09
CA GLN A 32 -23.95 -16.96 25.90
C GLN A 32 -24.67 -15.99 24.98
N GLU A 33 -25.97 -16.15 24.87
CA GLU A 33 -26.87 -15.18 24.27
C GLU A 33 -26.89 -13.91 25.13
N THR A 34 -26.47 -12.79 24.54
CA THR A 34 -26.71 -11.48 25.12
C THR A 34 -27.79 -10.76 24.34
N THR A 35 -28.91 -10.55 24.98
CA THR A 35 -30.05 -9.76 24.54
C THR A 35 -29.63 -8.28 24.45
N THR A 36 -29.65 -7.73 23.24
CA THR A 36 -29.53 -6.28 23.00
C THR A 36 -30.79 -5.56 23.46
N GLN A 37 -30.66 -4.70 24.44
CA GLN A 37 -31.67 -3.71 24.81
C GLN A 37 -31.52 -2.50 23.86
N GLN A 38 -32.57 -2.25 23.08
CA GLN A 38 -32.80 -1.02 22.36
C GLN A 38 -33.08 0.11 23.37
N GLY A 39 -32.14 1.04 23.50
CA GLY A 39 -32.34 2.31 24.18
C GLY A 39 -32.67 3.38 23.15
N GLY A 40 -33.94 3.78 23.06
CA GLY A 40 -34.35 4.94 22.28
C GLY A 40 -34.17 6.25 23.05
N GLY A 41 -33.76 7.29 22.37
CA GLY A 41 -33.99 8.64 22.85
C GLY A 41 -33.01 9.70 22.37
N GLY A 42 -33.45 10.58 21.45
CA GLY A 42 -33.09 12.01 21.48
C GLY A 42 -32.11 12.51 20.44
N GLY A 43 -32.63 12.95 19.32
CA GLY A 43 -32.26 14.15 18.55
C GLY A 43 -30.80 14.60 18.48
N GLY A 44 -30.02 14.03 17.56
CA GLY A 44 -28.79 14.54 17.00
C GLY A 44 -28.44 13.64 15.82
N SER A 45 -28.18 14.21 14.65
CA SER A 45 -27.79 13.49 13.43
C SER A 45 -26.37 12.94 13.57
N GLY A 46 -26.17 11.84 14.29
CA GLY A 46 -24.86 11.32 14.58
C GLY A 46 -24.90 9.90 15.13
N GLY A 47 -25.26 8.90 14.31
CA GLY A 47 -25.15 7.48 14.68
C GLY A 47 -23.73 6.94 14.53
N THR A 48 -23.53 5.67 14.85
CA THR A 48 -22.30 4.92 14.56
C THR A 48 -22.29 4.50 13.09
N LEU A 49 -21.22 4.84 12.37
CA LEU A 49 -20.96 4.32 11.03
C LEU A 49 -20.38 2.91 11.14
N ASN A 50 -21.09 1.93 10.63
CA ASN A 50 -20.70 0.53 10.69
C ASN A 50 -20.02 0.07 9.39
N LEU A 51 -18.80 -0.38 9.52
CA LEU A 51 -17.93 -0.80 8.43
C LEU A 51 -17.52 -2.26 8.56
N ILE A 52 -16.93 -2.82 7.49
CA ILE A 52 -16.28 -4.13 7.52
C ILE A 52 -14.79 -3.92 7.27
N ASN A 53 -13.96 -4.46 8.16
CA ASN A 53 -12.53 -4.63 7.94
C ASN A 53 -12.26 -6.08 7.52
N THR A 54 -11.75 -6.27 6.31
CA THR A 54 -11.58 -7.59 5.69
C THR A 54 -10.24 -8.26 6.04
N GLY A 55 -9.44 -7.65 6.91
CA GLY A 55 -8.18 -8.19 7.40
C GLY A 55 -8.02 -7.92 8.89
N THR A 56 -7.19 -8.73 9.53
CA THR A 56 -6.82 -8.55 10.94
C THR A 56 -5.90 -7.35 11.13
N MET A 57 -6.08 -6.65 12.24
CA MET A 57 -5.22 -5.54 12.65
C MET A 57 -4.05 -6.06 13.49
N SER A 58 -2.86 -5.50 13.28
CA SER A 58 -1.65 -5.87 14.02
C SER A 58 -1.30 -4.91 15.15
N THR A 59 -1.64 -3.64 15.04
CA THR A 59 -1.27 -2.58 15.97
C THR A 59 -2.04 -1.30 15.68
N LEU A 60 -2.08 -0.37 16.63
CA LEU A 60 -2.54 1.01 16.45
C LEU A 60 -1.39 2.04 16.55
N ASP A 61 -0.14 1.57 16.63
CA ASP A 61 1.04 2.46 16.55
C ASP A 61 1.38 2.78 15.08
N PRO A 62 1.34 4.06 14.67
CA PRO A 62 1.57 4.47 13.28
C PRO A 62 2.93 4.06 12.70
N ILE A 63 4.00 4.03 13.52
CA ILE A 63 5.35 3.66 13.03
C ILE A 63 5.55 2.16 12.87
N LYS A 64 4.67 1.35 13.48
CA LYS A 64 4.74 -0.13 13.45
C LYS A 64 3.78 -0.73 12.43
N ALA A 65 2.65 -0.08 12.15
CA ALA A 65 1.62 -0.60 11.26
C ALA A 65 2.14 -0.78 9.83
N THR A 66 2.02 -2.00 9.31
CA THR A 66 2.37 -2.35 7.92
C THR A 66 1.21 -2.95 7.14
N ASP A 67 0.07 -3.17 7.79
CA ASP A 67 -1.15 -3.71 7.20
C ASP A 67 -2.22 -2.63 7.01
N THR A 68 -3.02 -2.76 5.94
CA THR A 68 -4.08 -1.81 5.59
C THR A 68 -5.24 -1.80 6.59
N ALA A 69 -5.46 -2.92 7.31
CA ALA A 69 -6.52 -3.02 8.30
C ALA A 69 -6.25 -2.10 9.50
N SER A 70 -5.02 -2.13 10.05
CA SER A 70 -4.55 -1.18 11.06
C SER A 70 -4.55 0.25 10.52
N GLY A 71 -4.04 0.45 9.30
CA GLY A 71 -3.91 1.77 8.67
C GLY A 71 -5.24 2.52 8.54
N ARG A 72 -6.36 1.82 8.27
CA ARG A 72 -7.72 2.42 8.19
C ARG A 72 -8.17 3.05 9.50
N VAL A 73 -7.88 2.39 10.61
CA VAL A 73 -8.26 2.88 11.95
C VAL A 73 -7.29 3.98 12.41
N ILE A 74 -5.99 3.78 12.19
CA ILE A 74 -4.93 4.77 12.49
C ILE A 74 -5.20 6.09 11.77
N GLN A 75 -5.61 6.06 10.50
CA GLN A 75 -5.92 7.26 9.70
C GLN A 75 -6.99 8.16 10.32
N GLN A 76 -7.88 7.61 11.16
CA GLN A 76 -8.93 8.40 11.82
C GLN A 76 -8.44 9.10 13.10
N MET A 77 -7.37 8.58 13.70
CA MET A 77 -6.90 9.03 15.02
C MET A 77 -5.66 9.91 14.97
N PHE A 78 -4.90 9.87 13.87
CA PHE A 78 -3.58 10.49 13.80
C PHE A 78 -3.47 11.41 12.60
N ASP A 79 -3.05 12.64 12.85
CA ASP A 79 -2.79 13.64 11.83
C ASP A 79 -1.29 13.91 11.66
N ALA A 80 -0.86 14.07 10.39
CA ALA A 80 0.49 14.44 10.01
C ALA A 80 0.55 15.91 9.53
N LEU A 81 1.72 16.36 9.08
CA LEU A 81 1.87 17.69 8.46
C LEU A 81 0.98 17.85 7.22
N MET A 82 0.92 16.78 6.41
CA MET A 82 0.23 16.72 5.13
C MET A 82 -0.81 15.57 5.14
N ASN A 83 -1.75 15.58 4.19
CA ASN A 83 -2.73 14.50 3.99
C ASN A 83 -3.13 14.39 2.51
N TYR A 84 -3.76 13.29 2.13
CA TYR A 84 -4.39 13.04 0.82
C TYR A 84 -5.91 13.25 0.92
N PRO A 85 -6.42 14.49 0.83
CA PRO A 85 -7.84 14.74 1.02
C PRO A 85 -8.65 14.24 -0.18
N ASP A 86 -9.85 13.74 0.10
CA ASP A 86 -10.82 13.36 -0.93
C ASP A 86 -10.22 12.52 -2.07
N GLY A 87 -9.21 11.72 -1.74
CA GLY A 87 -8.55 10.80 -2.64
C GLY A 87 -7.74 11.40 -3.76
N ALA A 88 -7.37 12.67 -3.66
CA ALA A 88 -6.33 13.23 -4.53
C ALA A 88 -5.02 12.45 -4.38
N ILE A 89 -4.22 12.43 -5.43
CA ILE A 89 -2.82 12.00 -5.35
C ILE A 89 -1.91 13.18 -4.98
N GLU A 90 -2.40 14.40 -5.16
CA GLU A 90 -1.79 15.61 -4.62
C GLU A 90 -2.11 15.73 -3.13
N VAL A 91 -1.09 16.03 -2.35
CA VAL A 91 -1.24 16.24 -0.91
C VAL A 91 -1.65 17.67 -0.59
N GLN A 92 -2.32 17.83 0.54
CA GLN A 92 -2.65 19.12 1.13
C GLN A 92 -2.12 19.19 2.56
N THR A 93 -1.97 20.42 3.06
CA THR A 93 -1.61 20.65 4.47
C THR A 93 -2.72 20.16 5.41
N GLN A 94 -2.32 19.58 6.57
CA GLN A 94 -3.24 19.10 7.61
C GLN A 94 -2.93 19.77 8.96
N LEU A 95 -1.90 19.33 9.70
CA LEU A 95 -1.39 20.06 10.86
C LEU A 95 -0.48 21.21 10.45
N ALA A 96 0.15 21.18 9.26
CA ALA A 96 0.75 22.37 8.67
C ALA A 96 -0.33 23.31 8.12
N THR A 97 -0.12 24.63 8.25
CA THR A 97 -0.93 25.67 7.60
C THR A 97 -0.32 26.14 6.28
N GLY A 98 0.97 25.86 6.08
CA GLY A 98 1.75 26.16 4.90
C GLY A 98 3.21 25.76 5.10
N TYR A 99 3.98 25.87 4.06
CA TYR A 99 5.42 25.63 4.13
C TYR A 99 6.20 26.52 3.16
N GLU A 100 7.47 26.76 3.49
CA GLU A 100 8.47 27.35 2.60
C GLU A 100 9.50 26.28 2.25
N ARG A 101 10.04 26.35 1.04
CA ARG A 101 11.05 25.42 0.54
C ARG A 101 12.24 26.22 -0.01
N SER A 102 13.46 25.77 0.31
CA SER A 102 14.68 26.36 -0.25
C SER A 102 14.79 26.15 -1.76
N ASP A 103 15.57 27.01 -2.43
CA ASP A 103 15.76 26.94 -3.89
C ASP A 103 16.45 25.64 -4.34
N ASP A 104 17.25 25.01 -3.48
CA ASP A 104 17.91 23.73 -3.71
C ASP A 104 17.05 22.51 -3.31
N PHE A 105 15.81 22.73 -2.86
CA PHE A 105 14.85 21.71 -2.46
C PHE A 105 15.28 20.82 -1.30
N THR A 106 16.29 21.20 -0.52
CA THR A 106 16.78 20.39 0.61
C THR A 106 16.23 20.82 1.95
N THR A 107 15.71 22.06 2.10
CA THR A 107 15.17 22.56 3.36
C THR A 107 13.70 22.93 3.22
N TYR A 108 12.88 22.40 4.13
CA TYR A 108 11.46 22.72 4.25
C TYR A 108 11.20 23.33 5.63
N THR A 109 10.47 24.45 5.66
CA THR A 109 10.03 25.11 6.90
C THR A 109 8.51 25.12 6.92
N PHE A 110 7.92 24.35 7.82
CA PHE A 110 6.47 24.22 7.97
C PHE A 110 5.96 25.13 9.09
N ASN A 111 4.88 25.86 8.81
CA ASN A 111 4.12 26.57 9.83
C ASN A 111 3.01 25.67 10.34
N LEU A 112 2.95 25.42 11.64
CA LEU A 112 1.98 24.54 12.26
C LEU A 112 0.69 25.29 12.63
N LYS A 113 -0.38 24.56 12.79
CA LYS A 113 -1.67 25.05 13.26
C LYS A 113 -1.62 25.24 14.79
N GLU A 114 -1.78 26.49 15.25
CA GLU A 114 -1.86 26.81 16.68
C GLU A 114 -3.16 26.26 17.30
N GLY A 115 -3.09 25.77 18.54
CA GLY A 115 -4.24 25.29 19.29
C GLY A 115 -4.84 23.97 18.79
N ALA A 116 -4.11 23.17 18.04
CA ALA A 116 -4.53 21.82 17.62
C ALA A 116 -4.33 20.82 18.78
N PRO A 117 -5.41 20.33 19.46
CA PRO A 117 -5.24 19.53 20.65
C PRO A 117 -4.98 18.07 20.31
N PHE A 118 -4.21 17.38 21.14
CA PHE A 118 -4.20 15.93 21.22
C PHE A 118 -5.45 15.37 21.89
N HIS A 119 -5.74 14.10 21.66
CA HIS A 119 -6.78 13.37 22.40
C HIS A 119 -6.43 13.33 23.90
N GLY A 120 -7.44 13.42 24.77
CA GLY A 120 -7.24 13.46 26.21
C GLY A 120 -6.64 14.79 26.70
N ASP A 121 -5.81 14.72 27.75
CA ASP A 121 -5.22 15.87 28.43
C ASP A 121 -3.73 16.08 28.09
N PHE A 122 -3.31 15.75 26.86
CA PHE A 122 -1.91 15.82 26.42
C PHE A 122 -1.51 17.17 25.80
N GLY A 123 -2.36 18.19 25.89
CA GLY A 123 -2.07 19.54 25.40
C GLY A 123 -2.31 19.71 23.90
N GLU A 124 -1.61 20.66 23.30
CA GLU A 124 -1.69 20.98 21.88
C GLU A 124 -0.42 20.52 21.12
N VAL A 125 -0.57 20.30 19.82
CA VAL A 125 0.53 19.89 18.93
C VAL A 125 1.50 21.05 18.72
N THR A 126 2.78 20.78 18.93
CA THR A 126 3.90 21.71 18.72
C THR A 126 4.96 21.10 17.78
N ALA A 127 5.95 21.90 17.39
CA ALA A 127 7.08 21.43 16.62
C ALA A 127 7.91 20.38 17.36
N GLN A 128 7.95 20.44 18.70
CA GLN A 128 8.68 19.48 19.52
C GLN A 128 8.05 18.09 19.48
N ASP A 129 6.72 17.98 19.36
CA ASP A 129 6.01 16.71 19.21
C ASP A 129 6.37 15.99 17.90
N PHE A 130 6.58 16.76 16.82
CA PHE A 130 7.08 16.21 15.55
C PHE A 130 8.53 15.73 15.67
N ILE A 131 9.41 16.47 16.35
CA ILE A 131 10.81 16.03 16.58
C ILE A 131 10.82 14.70 17.32
N TYR A 132 10.04 14.60 18.41
CA TYR A 132 9.91 13.36 19.17
C TYR A 132 9.33 12.21 18.34
N SER A 133 8.24 12.45 17.61
CA SER A 133 7.57 11.43 16.81
C SER A 133 8.47 10.90 15.69
N TRP A 134 9.21 11.77 15.04
CA TRP A 134 10.10 11.40 13.94
C TRP A 134 11.40 10.75 14.43
N GLU A 135 11.88 11.13 15.62
CA GLU A 135 12.94 10.38 16.28
C GLU A 135 12.48 8.96 16.63
N ARG A 136 11.24 8.77 17.10
CA ARG A 136 10.66 7.44 17.28
C ARG A 136 10.58 6.66 15.96
N LEU A 137 10.17 7.32 14.87
CA LEU A 137 10.12 6.69 13.54
C LEU A 137 11.49 6.20 13.09
N ALA A 138 12.55 6.98 13.36
CA ALA A 138 13.92 6.66 12.96
C ALA A 138 14.61 5.63 13.88
N ALA A 139 14.44 5.74 15.21
CA ALA A 139 15.28 5.07 16.20
C ALA A 139 14.60 3.96 17.00
N SER A 140 13.25 3.92 17.07
CA SER A 140 12.58 2.93 17.92
C SER A 140 12.68 1.52 17.34
N ASP A 141 12.95 0.53 18.20
CA ASP A 141 12.89 -0.90 17.85
C ASP A 141 11.49 -1.35 17.40
N ASN A 142 10.45 -0.57 17.74
CA ASN A 142 9.09 -0.82 17.29
C ASN A 142 8.85 -0.34 15.86
N SER A 143 9.67 0.55 15.32
CA SER A 143 9.51 1.08 13.97
C SER A 143 9.68 -0.02 12.91
N ARG A 144 8.80 0.00 11.91
CA ARG A 144 8.88 -0.79 10.69
C ARG A 144 8.95 0.10 9.45
N ARG A 145 9.06 1.42 9.66
CA ARG A 145 9.03 2.46 8.64
C ARG A 145 10.21 3.44 8.72
N ALA A 146 11.27 3.10 9.50
CA ALA A 146 12.45 3.95 9.64
C ALA A 146 13.07 4.36 8.28
N TYR A 147 12.97 3.49 7.27
CA TYR A 147 13.47 3.78 5.92
C TYR A 147 12.74 4.95 5.24
N PHE A 148 11.51 5.26 5.59
CA PHE A 148 10.82 6.43 5.04
C PHE A 148 11.56 7.72 5.36
N ILE A 149 12.02 7.84 6.60
CA ILE A 149 12.69 9.06 7.09
C ILE A 149 14.19 9.05 6.83
N LEU A 150 14.85 7.90 6.94
CA LEU A 150 16.30 7.77 6.82
C LEU A 150 16.77 7.63 5.37
N ASP A 151 16.04 6.84 4.56
CA ASP A 151 16.48 6.48 3.21
C ASP A 151 15.62 7.12 2.11
N SER A 152 14.27 7.06 2.21
CA SER A 152 13.40 7.53 1.12
C SER A 152 13.36 9.05 1.02
N ILE A 153 13.03 9.76 2.13
CA ILE A 153 13.14 11.23 2.18
C ILE A 153 14.60 11.64 2.36
N GLY A 154 15.38 10.86 3.13
CA GLY A 154 16.77 11.15 3.42
C GLY A 154 16.93 12.41 4.28
N ILE A 155 16.25 12.49 5.42
CA ILE A 155 16.50 13.59 6.38
C ILE A 155 17.94 13.47 6.86
N GLN A 156 18.69 14.59 6.79
CA GLN A 156 20.10 14.65 7.15
C GLN A 156 20.30 14.15 8.60
N HIS A 157 21.29 13.26 8.80
CA HIS A 157 21.60 12.67 10.09
C HIS A 157 23.04 12.17 10.14
N GLU A 158 23.54 11.86 11.35
CA GLU A 158 24.82 11.19 11.54
C GLU A 158 24.63 9.67 11.58
N THR A 159 25.66 8.95 11.12
CA THR A 159 25.77 7.50 11.26
C THR A 159 26.91 7.12 12.21
N ASP A 160 26.82 5.93 12.82
CA ASP A 160 27.92 5.36 13.60
C ASP A 160 29.00 4.73 12.69
N SER A 161 30.03 4.14 13.31
CA SER A 161 31.14 3.50 12.57
C SER A 161 30.72 2.26 11.76
N GLU A 162 29.52 1.73 11.99
CA GLU A 162 28.94 0.59 11.28
C GLU A 162 27.95 1.04 10.19
N GLY A 163 27.69 2.37 10.09
CA GLY A 163 26.76 2.96 9.14
C GLY A 163 25.30 2.97 9.61
N ASN A 164 25.01 2.66 10.87
CA ASN A 164 23.65 2.74 11.41
C ASN A 164 23.31 4.18 11.81
N TYR A 165 22.03 4.51 11.76
CA TYR A 165 21.53 5.79 12.27
C TYR A 165 21.98 6.04 13.71
N LYS A 166 22.48 7.26 13.98
CA LYS A 166 22.85 7.70 15.31
C LYS A 166 21.70 8.48 15.94
N PRO A 167 21.03 7.95 16.98
CA PRO A 167 19.87 8.59 17.59
C PRO A 167 20.13 10.03 18.04
N GLY A 168 19.13 10.90 17.85
CA GLY A 168 19.20 12.31 18.24
C GLY A 168 19.96 13.21 17.27
N THR A 169 20.23 12.75 16.05
CA THR A 169 20.97 13.52 15.04
C THR A 169 20.17 13.90 13.80
N LEU A 170 18.86 13.60 13.77
CA LEU A 170 17.98 14.05 12.68
C LEU A 170 18.01 15.59 12.56
N ALA A 171 18.18 16.08 11.34
CA ALA A 171 18.12 17.52 11.06
C ALA A 171 16.65 18.00 10.98
N VAL A 172 15.95 17.87 12.11
CA VAL A 172 14.60 18.36 12.36
C VAL A 172 14.68 19.31 13.55
N GLU A 173 14.26 20.57 13.37
CA GLU A 173 14.44 21.64 14.32
C GLU A 173 13.12 22.36 14.61
N ALA A 174 12.77 22.54 15.89
CA ALA A 174 11.75 23.50 16.31
C ALA A 174 12.38 24.91 16.30
N VAL A 175 12.05 25.71 15.30
CA VAL A 175 12.47 27.11 15.22
C VAL A 175 11.76 27.93 16.31
N ASP A 176 10.50 27.60 16.54
CA ASP A 176 9.65 27.99 17.66
C ASP A 176 8.56 26.92 17.86
N ASP A 177 7.61 27.15 18.76
CA ASP A 177 6.58 26.16 19.09
C ASP A 177 5.73 25.74 17.90
N TYR A 178 5.58 26.59 16.87
CA TYR A 178 4.73 26.34 15.69
C TYR A 178 5.48 26.44 14.36
N THR A 179 6.80 26.39 14.39
CA THR A 179 7.62 26.40 13.17
C THR A 179 8.61 25.24 13.21
N LEU A 180 8.40 24.27 12.30
CA LEU A 180 9.24 23.08 12.15
C LEU A 180 10.11 23.21 10.91
N ARG A 181 11.43 23.08 11.05
CA ARG A 181 12.38 23.03 9.95
C ARG A 181 12.94 21.63 9.76
N VAL A 182 12.98 21.19 8.51
CA VAL A 182 13.47 19.86 8.11
C VAL A 182 14.54 20.05 7.04
N THR A 183 15.70 19.40 7.19
CA THR A 183 16.77 19.45 6.20
C THR A 183 17.06 18.03 5.68
N LEU A 184 17.06 17.87 4.36
CA LEU A 184 17.34 16.64 3.64
C LEU A 184 18.82 16.58 3.25
N GLU A 185 19.36 15.39 3.08
CA GLU A 185 20.70 15.18 2.52
C GLU A 185 20.76 15.62 1.04
N GLU A 186 19.72 15.25 0.28
CA GLU A 186 19.53 15.57 -1.14
C GLU A 186 18.06 15.90 -1.39
N PRO A 187 17.70 16.60 -2.46
CA PRO A 187 16.29 16.78 -2.83
C PRO A 187 15.58 15.45 -3.01
N PHE A 188 14.29 15.42 -2.71
CA PHE A 188 13.46 14.27 -3.06
C PHE A 188 12.09 14.75 -3.56
N HIS A 189 11.73 14.36 -4.79
CA HIS A 189 10.52 14.87 -5.44
C HIS A 189 9.22 14.48 -4.75
N ALA A 190 9.21 13.37 -3.99
CA ALA A 190 8.04 12.88 -3.27
C ALA A 190 8.07 13.19 -1.75
N THR A 191 8.87 14.17 -1.30
CA THR A 191 8.97 14.56 0.12
C THR A 191 7.59 14.86 0.73
N LEU A 192 6.80 15.75 0.13
CA LEU A 192 5.48 16.09 0.67
C LEU A 192 4.49 14.91 0.64
N PRO A 193 4.40 14.12 -0.44
CA PRO A 193 3.63 12.88 -0.47
C PRO A 193 3.95 11.89 0.65
N ILE A 194 5.22 11.65 0.94
CA ILE A 194 5.62 10.74 2.02
C ILE A 194 5.27 11.31 3.40
N LEU A 195 5.44 12.62 3.61
CA LEU A 195 5.05 13.29 4.86
C LEU A 195 3.53 13.27 5.14
N ALA A 196 2.72 12.88 4.17
CA ALA A 196 1.30 12.60 4.35
C ALA A 196 1.01 11.17 4.87
N TYR A 197 2.03 10.35 5.03
CA TYR A 197 1.88 9.02 5.60
C TYR A 197 1.71 9.09 7.13
N THR A 198 0.78 8.31 7.68
CA THR A 198 0.46 8.35 9.12
C THR A 198 1.63 8.01 10.05
N SER A 199 2.69 7.35 9.54
CA SER A 199 3.93 7.16 10.32
C SER A 199 4.67 8.46 10.66
N PHE A 200 4.37 9.56 9.96
CA PHE A 200 4.88 10.91 10.23
C PHE A 200 3.93 11.76 11.11
N ALA A 201 2.88 11.16 11.63
CA ALA A 201 1.93 11.86 12.48
C ALA A 201 2.56 12.33 13.79
N ALA A 202 2.03 13.42 14.34
CA ALA A 202 2.43 13.95 15.63
C ALA A 202 1.91 13.05 16.77
N LEU A 203 2.78 12.79 17.76
CA LEU A 203 2.46 12.18 19.05
C LEU A 203 2.92 13.13 20.17
N PRO A 204 2.25 13.15 21.32
CA PRO A 204 2.71 13.95 22.45
C PRO A 204 4.15 13.61 22.85
N GLU A 205 5.00 14.62 23.01
CA GLU A 205 6.40 14.42 23.39
C GLU A 205 6.51 13.60 24.68
N GLY A 206 7.34 12.55 24.65
CA GLY A 206 7.60 11.72 25.81
C GLY A 206 6.49 10.73 26.18
N ILE A 207 5.41 10.61 25.42
CA ILE A 207 4.33 9.67 25.73
C ILE A 207 4.82 8.23 25.85
N LEU A 208 5.86 7.84 25.10
CA LEU A 208 6.50 6.54 25.14
C LEU A 208 7.99 6.66 25.42
N GLY A 209 8.53 5.68 26.15
CA GLY A 209 9.95 5.58 26.50
C GLY A 209 10.72 4.60 25.61
N ASP A 210 10.30 4.42 24.35
CA ASP A 210 10.93 3.46 23.44
C ASP A 210 12.07 4.04 22.59
N ILE A 211 12.52 5.25 22.92
CA ILE A 211 13.74 5.89 22.41
C ILE A 211 14.56 6.51 23.53
N GLN A 212 15.85 6.76 23.27
CA GLN A 212 16.75 7.33 24.26
C GLN A 212 16.31 8.74 24.69
N GLY A 213 16.35 9.00 25.99
CA GLY A 213 16.08 10.31 26.58
C GLY A 213 14.67 10.47 27.14
N TYR A 214 13.79 9.52 26.96
CA TYR A 214 12.41 9.54 27.44
C TYR A 214 12.11 8.30 28.30
N ASP A 215 11.46 8.52 29.45
CA ASP A 215 11.05 7.43 30.35
C ASP A 215 9.67 6.86 29.98
N GLY A 216 8.86 7.64 29.22
CA GLY A 216 7.51 7.29 28.78
C GLY A 216 6.44 7.55 29.87
N GLU A 217 5.33 8.18 29.51
CA GLU A 217 4.17 8.35 30.37
C GLU A 217 3.22 7.14 30.30
N MET A 218 3.34 6.34 29.23
CA MET A 218 2.50 5.18 28.93
C MET A 218 3.34 3.98 28.53
N GLU A 219 2.92 2.79 28.96
CA GLU A 219 3.50 1.54 28.52
C GLU A 219 3.23 1.32 27.02
N TYR A 220 4.23 0.89 26.27
CA TYR A 220 4.14 0.69 24.82
C TYR A 220 2.94 -0.17 24.39
N GLN A 221 2.70 -1.30 25.09
CA GLN A 221 1.59 -2.19 24.75
C GLN A 221 0.23 -1.49 24.94
N THR A 222 0.10 -0.64 25.97
CA THR A 222 -1.11 0.14 26.20
C THR A 222 -1.35 1.11 25.04
N PHE A 223 -0.33 1.88 24.64
CA PHE A 223 -0.42 2.76 23.47
C PHE A 223 -0.80 2.01 22.21
N ALA A 224 -0.08 0.94 21.91
CA ALA A 224 -0.21 0.22 20.63
C ALA A 224 -1.53 -0.55 20.47
N THR A 225 -2.31 -0.78 21.56
CA THR A 225 -3.49 -1.66 21.47
C THR A 225 -4.71 -1.22 22.29
N GLN A 226 -4.57 -0.26 23.24
CA GLN A 226 -5.63 0.04 24.18
C GLN A 226 -5.91 1.54 24.36
N ASN A 227 -4.93 2.40 24.13
CA ASN A 227 -5.07 3.84 24.30
C ASN A 227 -4.09 4.63 23.41
N PRO A 228 -4.18 4.50 22.08
CA PRO A 228 -3.41 5.33 21.16
C PRO A 228 -3.85 6.79 21.28
N ILE A 229 -2.88 7.70 21.35
CA ILE A 229 -3.12 9.15 21.47
C ILE A 229 -2.59 9.82 20.22
N GLY A 230 -3.45 10.52 19.49
CA GLY A 230 -3.14 11.31 18.32
C GLY A 230 -3.91 12.64 18.31
N ALA A 231 -3.94 13.33 17.17
CA ALA A 231 -4.61 14.61 16.97
C ALA A 231 -5.71 14.57 15.89
N GLY A 232 -6.15 13.38 15.49
CA GLY A 232 -7.14 13.17 14.43
C GLY A 232 -8.59 13.43 14.85
N PRO A 233 -9.56 13.36 13.90
CA PRO A 233 -10.97 13.69 14.13
C PRO A 233 -11.72 12.70 15.02
N PHE A 234 -11.14 11.53 15.26
CA PHE A 234 -11.70 10.50 16.14
C PHE A 234 -10.64 10.07 17.16
N GLN A 235 -11.09 9.70 18.34
CA GLN A 235 -10.28 9.14 19.42
C GLN A 235 -10.61 7.66 19.64
N PHE A 236 -9.69 6.91 20.20
CA PHE A 236 -9.85 5.48 20.47
C PHE A 236 -10.99 5.21 21.44
N GLU A 237 -11.78 4.17 21.17
CA GLU A 237 -12.82 3.67 22.08
C GLU A 237 -12.56 2.22 22.48
N THR A 238 -12.40 1.29 21.50
CA THR A 238 -12.10 -0.11 21.79
C THR A 238 -11.46 -0.81 20.59
N TRP A 239 -10.67 -1.83 20.89
CA TRP A 239 -10.20 -2.83 19.93
C TRP A 239 -10.22 -4.22 20.56
N GLN A 240 -11.08 -5.07 20.05
CA GLN A 240 -11.15 -6.49 20.38
C GLN A 240 -10.53 -7.27 19.23
N SER A 241 -9.38 -7.89 19.48
CA SER A 241 -8.62 -8.59 18.43
C SER A 241 -9.49 -9.62 17.70
N ASN A 242 -9.46 -9.59 16.37
CA ASN A 242 -10.23 -10.44 15.46
C ASN A 242 -11.77 -10.29 15.58
N ASP A 243 -12.27 -9.28 16.23
CA ASP A 243 -13.70 -9.04 16.39
C ASP A 243 -14.11 -7.66 15.88
N GLU A 244 -13.71 -6.59 16.57
CA GLU A 244 -14.08 -5.22 16.20
C GLU A 244 -13.06 -4.19 16.66
N ALA A 245 -13.09 -3.03 16.01
CA ALA A 245 -12.44 -1.81 16.48
C ALA A 245 -13.44 -0.65 16.37
N GLU A 246 -13.43 0.25 17.36
CA GLU A 246 -14.28 1.43 17.37
C GLU A 246 -13.49 2.66 17.79
N VAL A 247 -13.78 3.78 17.12
CA VAL A 247 -13.31 5.12 17.48
C VAL A 247 -14.52 6.04 17.66
N SER A 248 -14.46 6.96 18.61
CA SER A 248 -15.50 7.95 18.89
C SER A 248 -15.08 9.34 18.42
N ARG A 249 -16.08 10.19 18.11
CA ARG A 249 -15.85 11.57 17.69
C ARG A 249 -14.98 12.32 18.70
N PHE A 250 -13.96 13.04 18.20
CA PHE A 250 -13.22 13.99 19.01
C PHE A 250 -13.83 15.40 18.87
N PRO A 251 -14.56 15.91 19.90
CA PRO A 251 -15.30 17.15 19.76
C PRO A 251 -14.43 18.40 19.56
N ASN A 252 -13.17 18.33 20.03
CA ASN A 252 -12.23 19.45 19.97
C ASN A 252 -11.27 19.35 18.77
N TYR A 253 -11.59 18.53 17.76
CA TYR A 253 -10.76 18.39 16.58
C TYR A 253 -10.46 19.74 15.93
N HIS A 254 -9.21 19.95 15.55
CA HIS A 254 -8.72 21.22 14.98
C HIS A 254 -9.19 21.50 13.54
N GLY A 255 -9.81 20.50 12.87
CA GLY A 255 -10.42 20.59 11.55
C GLY A 255 -11.95 20.51 11.62
N GLU A 256 -12.57 19.95 10.57
CA GLU A 256 -14.01 19.72 10.54
C GLU A 256 -14.39 18.58 11.51
N THR A 257 -15.12 18.92 12.57
CA THR A 257 -15.58 17.95 13.57
C THR A 257 -16.45 16.86 12.91
N ALA A 258 -16.25 15.62 13.30
CA ALA A 258 -16.98 14.49 12.74
C ALA A 258 -18.50 14.64 12.90
N GLN A 259 -19.25 14.31 11.84
CA GLN A 259 -20.71 14.37 11.84
C GLN A 259 -21.31 13.11 12.49
N VAL A 260 -20.67 11.93 12.32
CA VAL A 260 -21.03 10.71 13.03
C VAL A 260 -20.48 10.71 14.46
N GLU A 261 -21.13 10.00 15.38
CA GLU A 261 -20.68 9.90 16.78
C GLU A 261 -19.52 8.91 16.95
N ALA A 262 -19.51 7.85 16.15
CA ALA A 262 -18.51 6.81 16.18
C ALA A 262 -18.33 6.15 14.80
N VAL A 263 -17.20 5.48 14.63
CA VAL A 263 -16.95 4.56 13.50
C VAL A 263 -16.57 3.21 14.07
N ASN A 264 -17.31 2.17 13.68
CA ASN A 264 -17.06 0.79 14.09
C ASN A 264 -16.66 -0.06 12.89
N TRP A 265 -15.60 -0.83 13.01
CA TRP A 265 -15.15 -1.82 12.01
C TRP A 265 -15.35 -3.22 12.58
N ARG A 266 -16.28 -3.98 11.98
CA ARG A 266 -16.37 -5.40 12.24
C ARG A 266 -15.29 -6.14 11.44
N ILE A 267 -14.46 -6.95 12.11
CA ILE A 267 -13.38 -7.70 11.47
C ILE A 267 -13.94 -9.02 10.95
N ILE A 268 -14.00 -9.20 9.63
CA ILE A 268 -14.56 -10.38 8.97
C ILE A 268 -13.71 -10.71 7.75
N GLU A 269 -13.12 -11.91 7.69
CA GLU A 269 -12.25 -12.35 6.58
C GLU A 269 -12.98 -13.30 5.59
N ASP A 270 -14.02 -14.00 6.00
CA ASP A 270 -14.75 -14.95 5.14
C ASP A 270 -15.74 -14.24 4.22
N ASP A 271 -15.63 -14.46 2.91
CA ASP A 271 -16.45 -13.82 1.88
C ASP A 271 -17.96 -14.02 2.08
N ASN A 272 -18.41 -15.22 2.53
CA ASN A 272 -19.82 -15.50 2.79
C ASN A 272 -20.31 -14.72 4.02
N ALA A 273 -19.46 -14.62 5.05
CA ALA A 273 -19.77 -13.88 6.26
C ALA A 273 -19.83 -12.37 5.96
N ILE A 274 -18.86 -11.80 5.22
CA ILE A 274 -18.85 -10.40 4.73
C ILE A 274 -20.16 -10.10 4.02
N TYR A 275 -20.49 -10.89 2.98
CA TYR A 275 -21.69 -10.67 2.19
C TYR A 275 -22.97 -10.81 3.02
N THR A 276 -23.02 -11.80 3.93
CA THR A 276 -24.19 -12.00 4.79
C THR A 276 -24.37 -10.87 5.79
N TYR A 277 -23.27 -10.39 6.41
CA TYR A 277 -23.29 -9.28 7.35
C TYR A 277 -23.81 -8.00 6.69
N ALA A 278 -23.27 -7.65 5.51
CA ALA A 278 -23.71 -6.51 4.72
C ALA A 278 -25.19 -6.62 4.28
N MET A 279 -25.62 -7.81 3.82
CA MET A 279 -27.01 -8.01 3.36
C MET A 279 -28.04 -8.03 4.49
N ASN A 280 -27.63 -8.25 5.73
CA ASN A 280 -28.48 -8.09 6.93
C ASN A 280 -28.53 -6.65 7.43
N ARG A 281 -27.91 -5.68 6.73
CA ARG A 281 -27.80 -4.26 7.08
C ARG A 281 -27.05 -4.01 8.39
N ASN A 282 -26.07 -4.88 8.71
CA ASN A 282 -25.20 -4.70 9.86
C ASN A 282 -23.97 -3.83 9.51
N ALA A 283 -23.72 -3.57 8.23
CA ALA A 283 -22.73 -2.62 7.76
C ALA A 283 -23.40 -1.56 6.87
N ASP A 284 -23.00 -0.31 7.05
CA ASP A 284 -23.48 0.84 6.30
C ASP A 284 -22.69 1.03 5.01
N TYR A 285 -21.37 0.76 5.04
CA TYR A 285 -20.42 0.87 3.94
C TYR A 285 -19.57 -0.41 3.90
N PHE A 286 -19.52 -1.09 2.75
CA PHE A 286 -19.00 -2.45 2.67
C PHE A 286 -18.48 -2.81 1.28
N PRO A 287 -17.57 -3.79 1.17
CA PRO A 287 -17.24 -4.43 -0.10
C PRO A 287 -18.28 -5.51 -0.45
N ILE A 288 -18.41 -5.85 -1.72
CA ILE A 288 -19.08 -7.07 -2.17
C ILE A 288 -17.98 -8.02 -2.67
N PRO A 289 -17.74 -9.18 -2.01
CA PRO A 289 -16.74 -10.12 -2.45
C PRO A 289 -17.01 -10.67 -3.86
N THR A 290 -15.95 -10.95 -4.61
CA THR A 290 -16.03 -11.34 -6.03
C THR A 290 -16.96 -12.51 -6.32
N PRO A 291 -17.08 -13.57 -5.48
CA PRO A 291 -18.05 -14.63 -5.71
C PRO A 291 -19.51 -14.15 -5.80
N PHE A 292 -19.88 -13.10 -5.06
CA PHE A 292 -21.24 -12.53 -4.97
C PHE A 292 -21.47 -11.33 -5.88
N TYR A 293 -20.42 -10.84 -6.54
CA TYR A 293 -20.49 -9.70 -7.45
C TYR A 293 -21.05 -10.10 -8.82
N ASP A 294 -21.93 -9.26 -9.36
CA ASP A 294 -22.50 -9.38 -10.69
C ASP A 294 -22.31 -8.04 -11.43
N PRO A 295 -21.41 -7.97 -12.44
CA PRO A 295 -21.16 -6.72 -13.15
C PRO A 295 -22.38 -6.12 -13.84
N ASN A 296 -23.41 -6.93 -14.16
CA ASN A 296 -24.64 -6.44 -14.79
C ASN A 296 -25.53 -5.63 -13.83
N LYS A 297 -25.23 -5.61 -12.54
CA LYS A 297 -25.94 -4.83 -11.53
C LYS A 297 -25.34 -3.46 -11.27
N VAL A 298 -24.18 -3.16 -11.83
CA VAL A 298 -23.56 -1.83 -11.76
C VAL A 298 -24.23 -0.91 -12.76
N SER A 299 -24.63 0.28 -12.31
CA SER A 299 -25.08 1.38 -13.14
C SER A 299 -24.25 2.62 -12.81
N VAL A 300 -23.22 2.88 -13.60
CA VAL A 300 -22.40 4.09 -13.47
C VAL A 300 -23.22 5.28 -13.97
N GLU A 301 -23.34 6.30 -13.12
CA GLU A 301 -24.10 7.53 -13.41
C GLU A 301 -23.17 8.71 -13.68
N ASN A 302 -21.99 8.71 -13.08
CA ASN A 302 -21.01 9.77 -13.25
C ASN A 302 -19.58 9.23 -13.06
N THR A 303 -18.65 9.75 -13.87
CA THR A 303 -17.21 9.62 -13.66
C THR A 303 -16.66 11.03 -13.47
N ASP A 304 -16.01 11.29 -12.35
CA ASP A 304 -15.45 12.61 -12.04
C ASP A 304 -14.05 12.82 -12.69
N ASP A 305 -13.50 14.01 -12.51
CA ASP A 305 -12.20 14.41 -13.06
C ASP A 305 -11.00 13.64 -12.48
N LYS A 306 -11.21 12.91 -11.36
CA LYS A 306 -10.24 11.99 -10.77
C LYS A 306 -10.44 10.54 -11.23
N GLY A 307 -11.34 10.29 -12.18
CA GLY A 307 -11.65 8.97 -12.71
C GLY A 307 -12.47 8.08 -11.76
N ARG A 308 -13.06 8.65 -10.69
CA ARG A 308 -13.91 7.89 -9.76
C ARG A 308 -15.29 7.70 -10.34
N GLU A 309 -15.71 6.46 -10.46
CA GLU A 309 -17.03 6.09 -10.94
C GLU A 309 -18.02 6.05 -9.79
N THR A 310 -19.14 6.75 -9.93
CA THR A 310 -20.24 6.73 -8.96
C THR A 310 -21.53 6.36 -9.62
N GLY A 311 -22.43 5.70 -8.87
CA GLY A 311 -23.71 5.27 -9.36
C GLY A 311 -24.41 4.35 -8.38
N THR A 312 -25.06 3.30 -8.91
CA THR A 312 -25.82 2.34 -8.09
C THR A 312 -25.47 0.90 -8.45
N TYR A 313 -25.71 0.01 -7.49
CA TYR A 313 -25.60 -1.44 -7.65
C TYR A 313 -26.86 -2.12 -7.13
N GLY A 314 -27.49 -2.94 -7.94
CA GLY A 314 -28.68 -3.64 -7.45
C GLY A 314 -29.58 -4.31 -8.47
N PRO A 315 -30.62 -5.01 -7.98
CA PRO A 315 -30.91 -5.26 -6.56
C PRO A 315 -29.90 -6.24 -5.94
N VAL A 316 -29.52 -5.97 -4.67
CA VAL A 316 -28.73 -6.92 -3.87
C VAL A 316 -29.65 -8.00 -3.25
N ARG A 317 -29.07 -8.99 -2.55
CA ARG A 317 -29.83 -10.14 -2.02
C ARG A 317 -31.05 -9.76 -1.17
N ASN A 318 -30.98 -8.68 -0.41
CA ASN A 318 -32.07 -8.19 0.44
C ASN A 318 -33.09 -7.29 -0.31
N GLY A 319 -32.97 -7.18 -1.63
CA GLY A 319 -33.87 -6.39 -2.50
C GLY A 319 -33.55 -4.91 -2.61
N ALA A 320 -32.54 -4.40 -1.88
CA ALA A 320 -32.15 -2.99 -1.96
C ALA A 320 -31.32 -2.71 -3.23
N THR A 321 -31.37 -1.46 -3.68
CA THR A 321 -30.36 -0.85 -4.55
C THR A 321 -29.44 -0.02 -3.65
N VAL A 322 -28.14 -0.25 -3.73
CA VAL A 322 -27.11 0.43 -2.94
C VAL A 322 -26.35 1.40 -3.80
N ASN A 323 -25.74 2.42 -3.21
CA ASN A 323 -24.80 3.30 -3.88
C ASN A 323 -23.52 2.54 -4.24
N TYR A 324 -22.83 3.00 -5.25
CA TYR A 324 -21.61 2.42 -5.80
C TYR A 324 -20.54 3.47 -5.97
N LEU A 325 -19.32 3.13 -5.59
CA LEU A 325 -18.09 3.86 -5.88
C LEU A 325 -17.05 2.87 -6.39
N GLY A 326 -16.51 3.12 -7.58
CA GLY A 326 -15.37 2.41 -8.15
C GLY A 326 -14.19 3.38 -8.33
N VAL A 327 -13.01 3.00 -7.84
CA VAL A 327 -11.79 3.81 -7.92
C VAL A 327 -10.62 2.95 -8.35
N ALA A 328 -9.98 3.31 -9.47
CA ALA A 328 -8.70 2.74 -9.86
C ALA A 328 -7.63 3.20 -8.88
N THR A 329 -7.13 2.28 -8.05
CA THR A 329 -6.15 2.59 -7.01
C THR A 329 -4.72 2.36 -7.49
N ILE A 330 -3.75 3.04 -6.85
CA ILE A 330 -2.33 2.95 -7.23
C ILE A 330 -1.73 1.69 -6.62
N ASN A 331 -1.82 0.61 -7.36
CA ASN A 331 -1.29 -0.70 -7.02
C ASN A 331 -0.96 -1.51 -8.27
N ALA A 332 -0.15 -2.54 -8.14
CA ALA A 332 0.14 -3.49 -9.20
C ALA A 332 0.26 -4.89 -8.62
N PHE A 333 -0.43 -5.84 -9.24
CA PHE A 333 -0.35 -7.26 -8.90
C PHE A 333 0.31 -8.02 -10.04
N TYR A 334 1.28 -8.87 -9.69
CA TYR A 334 2.20 -9.45 -10.66
C TYR A 334 2.63 -10.87 -10.31
N ILE A 335 3.18 -11.55 -11.31
CA ILE A 335 3.96 -12.79 -11.14
C ILE A 335 5.44 -12.40 -11.22
N GLY A 336 6.19 -12.59 -10.12
CA GLY A 336 7.64 -12.42 -10.10
C GLY A 336 8.34 -13.75 -10.44
N PHE A 337 9.40 -13.69 -11.25
CA PHE A 337 10.23 -14.82 -11.61
C PHE A 337 11.65 -14.65 -11.07
N ASN A 338 12.11 -15.61 -10.28
CA ASN A 338 13.52 -15.67 -9.90
C ASN A 338 14.36 -16.10 -11.11
N THR A 339 15.15 -15.19 -11.66
CA THR A 339 15.90 -15.41 -12.90
C THR A 339 17.01 -16.46 -12.77
N ASN A 340 17.47 -16.74 -11.54
CA ASN A 340 18.40 -17.82 -11.26
C ASN A 340 17.74 -19.22 -11.28
N ARG A 341 16.39 -19.29 -11.28
CA ARG A 341 15.62 -20.53 -11.14
C ARG A 341 14.61 -20.78 -12.27
N VAL A 342 14.23 -19.75 -13.01
CA VAL A 342 13.31 -19.85 -14.15
C VAL A 342 13.98 -19.25 -15.38
N GLU A 343 14.21 -20.08 -16.38
CA GLU A 343 14.88 -19.67 -17.62
C GLU A 343 14.08 -18.62 -18.40
N LYS A 344 14.77 -17.73 -19.10
CA LYS A 344 14.14 -16.65 -19.90
C LYS A 344 13.10 -17.19 -20.90
N PRO A 345 13.34 -18.28 -21.67
CA PRO A 345 12.32 -18.82 -22.57
C PRO A 345 11.00 -19.19 -21.87
N ALA A 346 11.09 -19.77 -20.66
CA ALA A 346 9.91 -20.13 -19.89
C ALA A 346 9.13 -18.91 -19.39
N ARG A 347 9.84 -17.83 -18.97
CA ARG A 347 9.23 -16.56 -18.59
C ARG A 347 8.54 -15.88 -19.76
N GLN A 348 9.20 -15.86 -20.93
CA GLN A 348 8.62 -15.34 -22.18
C GLN A 348 7.41 -16.16 -22.64
N ALA A 349 7.47 -17.49 -22.52
CA ALA A 349 6.32 -18.34 -22.79
C ALA A 349 5.14 -18.06 -21.87
N ALA A 350 5.40 -17.77 -20.59
CA ALA A 350 4.36 -17.35 -19.64
C ALA A 350 3.72 -16.00 -20.05
N ALA A 351 4.52 -15.04 -20.51
CA ALA A 351 4.03 -13.76 -21.00
C ALA A 351 3.18 -13.90 -22.28
N TYR A 352 3.59 -14.75 -23.24
CA TYR A 352 2.79 -15.06 -24.44
C TYR A 352 1.50 -15.82 -24.12
N ALA A 353 1.51 -16.65 -23.08
CA ALA A 353 0.34 -17.42 -22.66
C ALA A 353 -0.67 -16.55 -21.88
N MET A 354 -0.19 -15.56 -21.13
CA MET A 354 -1.05 -14.70 -20.30
C MET A 354 -1.85 -13.73 -21.17
N ASN A 355 -3.15 -13.68 -20.95
CA ASN A 355 -4.01 -12.61 -21.43
C ASN A 355 -4.61 -11.90 -20.21
N GLN A 356 -4.06 -10.76 -19.87
CA GLN A 356 -4.45 -10.00 -18.69
C GLN A 356 -5.93 -9.58 -18.77
N GLN A 357 -6.39 -9.16 -19.93
CA GLN A 357 -7.80 -8.78 -20.13
C GLN A 357 -8.75 -9.96 -19.88
N GLN A 358 -8.38 -11.16 -20.32
CA GLN A 358 -9.16 -12.37 -20.04
C GLN A 358 -9.24 -12.67 -18.54
N VAL A 359 -8.15 -12.46 -17.81
CA VAL A 359 -8.12 -12.62 -16.35
C VAL A 359 -9.09 -11.63 -15.70
N ILE A 360 -9.05 -10.35 -16.09
CA ILE A 360 -9.99 -9.34 -15.57
C ILE A 360 -11.44 -9.73 -15.86
N GLU A 361 -11.77 -10.09 -17.08
CA GLU A 361 -13.15 -10.38 -17.47
C GLU A 361 -13.70 -11.67 -16.84
N GLN A 362 -12.90 -12.75 -16.86
CA GLN A 362 -13.40 -14.08 -16.48
C GLN A 362 -13.22 -14.40 -15.01
N ILE A 363 -12.15 -13.92 -14.37
CA ILE A 363 -11.81 -14.22 -12.99
C ILE A 363 -12.24 -13.09 -12.06
N PHE A 364 -11.87 -11.85 -12.40
CA PHE A 364 -12.20 -10.67 -11.60
C PHE A 364 -13.57 -10.06 -11.92
N LYS A 365 -14.29 -10.60 -12.91
CA LYS A 365 -15.62 -10.13 -13.32
C LYS A 365 -15.66 -8.64 -13.72
N GLY A 366 -14.60 -8.15 -14.36
CA GLY A 366 -14.46 -6.76 -14.80
C GLY A 366 -13.93 -5.80 -13.74
N ARG A 367 -13.55 -6.28 -12.54
CA ARG A 367 -13.05 -5.46 -11.44
C ARG A 367 -11.53 -5.31 -11.56
N GLY A 368 -11.06 -4.16 -12.02
CA GLY A 368 -9.65 -3.86 -12.25
C GLY A 368 -9.31 -3.60 -13.70
N GLN A 369 -8.06 -3.32 -13.94
CA GLN A 369 -7.49 -3.06 -15.27
C GLN A 369 -6.40 -4.08 -15.59
N ALA A 370 -6.34 -4.51 -16.84
CA ALA A 370 -5.26 -5.37 -17.34
C ALA A 370 -3.91 -4.66 -17.22
N ALA A 371 -2.93 -5.28 -16.56
CA ALA A 371 -1.63 -4.65 -16.34
C ALA A 371 -0.60 -5.14 -17.37
N TYR A 372 0.01 -4.21 -18.08
CA TYR A 372 1.10 -4.42 -19.02
C TYR A 372 2.41 -3.80 -18.56
N HIS A 373 2.34 -2.75 -17.74
CA HIS A 373 3.44 -2.15 -17.02
C HIS A 373 3.31 -2.46 -15.53
N PHE A 374 4.40 -2.42 -14.81
CA PHE A 374 4.38 -2.53 -13.36
C PHE A 374 3.92 -1.22 -12.70
N THR A 375 4.22 -0.09 -13.33
CA THR A 375 3.72 1.22 -12.94
C THR A 375 2.23 1.34 -13.22
N PRO A 376 1.38 1.69 -12.21
CA PRO A 376 -0.05 1.90 -12.42
C PRO A 376 -0.38 3.07 -13.36
N PRO A 377 -1.49 2.98 -14.11
CA PRO A 377 -1.86 4.00 -15.12
C PRO A 377 -1.96 5.43 -14.58
N ASN A 378 -2.43 5.60 -13.33
CA ASN A 378 -2.65 6.92 -12.72
C ASN A 378 -1.35 7.69 -12.44
N ILE A 379 -0.22 7.00 -12.37
CA ILE A 379 1.11 7.58 -12.12
C ILE A 379 2.10 7.27 -13.26
N TYR A 380 1.64 6.64 -14.35
CA TYR A 380 2.48 6.38 -15.51
C TYR A 380 2.85 7.70 -16.21
N PRO A 381 4.07 7.85 -16.74
CA PRO A 381 4.47 9.04 -17.51
C PRO A 381 3.49 9.39 -18.62
N GLY A 382 2.87 10.56 -18.54
CA GLY A 382 1.83 10.98 -19.46
C GLY A 382 0.42 10.45 -19.14
N GLY A 383 0.23 9.74 -18.03
CA GLY A 383 -1.06 9.30 -17.51
C GLY A 383 -1.67 8.07 -18.20
N PRO A 384 -2.96 7.76 -17.92
CA PRO A 384 -3.62 6.52 -18.36
C PRO A 384 -3.68 6.34 -19.88
N ASP A 385 -3.83 7.42 -20.63
CA ASP A 385 -3.88 7.37 -22.09
C ASP A 385 -2.51 6.98 -22.67
N ALA A 386 -1.44 7.58 -22.14
CA ALA A 386 -0.06 7.24 -22.53
C ALA A 386 0.30 5.80 -22.15
N TYR A 387 -0.10 5.34 -20.97
CA TYR A 387 0.03 3.94 -20.53
C TYR A 387 -0.58 2.98 -21.55
N THR A 388 -1.86 3.23 -21.91
CA THR A 388 -2.60 2.38 -22.85
C THR A 388 -1.97 2.41 -24.24
N GLN A 389 -1.65 3.58 -24.75
CA GLN A 389 -1.02 3.74 -26.07
C GLN A 389 0.34 3.04 -26.14
N HIS A 390 1.16 3.16 -25.10
CA HIS A 390 2.48 2.52 -25.05
C HIS A 390 2.36 1.00 -25.01
N ALA A 391 1.44 0.46 -24.18
CA ALA A 391 1.18 -0.97 -24.11
C ALA A 391 0.66 -1.55 -25.44
N GLU A 392 -0.31 -0.88 -26.08
CA GLU A 392 -0.87 -1.31 -27.38
C GLU A 392 0.17 -1.38 -28.50
N GLN A 393 1.08 -0.42 -28.52
CA GLN A 393 2.06 -0.28 -29.59
C GLN A 393 3.33 -1.10 -29.38
N ASN A 394 3.74 -1.33 -28.12
CA ASN A 394 5.07 -1.82 -27.82
C ASN A 394 5.12 -3.13 -27.00
N TYR A 395 4.01 -3.55 -26.34
CA TYR A 395 4.03 -4.78 -25.55
C TYR A 395 4.31 -6.02 -26.43
N PRO A 396 5.43 -6.74 -26.23
CA PRO A 396 5.90 -7.70 -27.22
C PRO A 396 5.17 -9.04 -27.18
N TYR A 397 4.35 -9.31 -26.15
CA TYR A 397 3.75 -10.63 -25.92
C TYR A 397 2.26 -10.71 -26.30
N GLY A 398 1.73 -9.66 -26.94
CA GLY A 398 0.35 -9.62 -27.44
C GLY A 398 -0.61 -8.90 -26.49
N TYR A 399 -0.87 -7.64 -26.79
CA TYR A 399 -1.85 -6.82 -26.07
C TYR A 399 -3.26 -7.44 -26.20
N ASN A 400 -3.91 -7.76 -25.08
CA ASN A 400 -5.22 -8.42 -25.00
C ASN A 400 -5.32 -9.76 -25.76
N GLN A 401 -4.22 -10.51 -25.89
CA GLN A 401 -4.20 -11.73 -26.67
C GLN A 401 -3.42 -12.85 -25.96
N THR A 402 -3.90 -14.09 -26.13
CA THR A 402 -3.14 -15.30 -25.80
C THR A 402 -2.42 -15.78 -27.03
N GLN A 403 -1.11 -15.86 -27.01
CA GLN A 403 -0.26 -16.25 -28.15
C GLN A 403 0.43 -17.60 -27.91
N ILE A 404 -0.35 -18.69 -27.78
CA ILE A 404 0.16 -20.03 -27.46
C ILE A 404 1.14 -20.58 -28.49
N GLN A 405 1.00 -20.20 -29.77
CA GLN A 405 1.94 -20.65 -30.82
C GLN A 405 3.34 -20.06 -30.60
N GLN A 406 3.41 -18.77 -30.23
CA GLN A 406 4.66 -18.09 -29.89
C GLN A 406 5.25 -18.64 -28.59
N ALA A 407 4.43 -18.86 -27.54
CA ALA A 407 4.85 -19.52 -26.32
C ALA A 407 5.52 -20.88 -26.60
N ARG A 408 4.87 -21.68 -27.45
CA ARG A 408 5.42 -23.00 -27.87
C ARG A 408 6.72 -22.85 -28.67
N GLN A 409 6.77 -21.94 -29.64
CA GLN A 409 7.93 -21.74 -30.47
C GLN A 409 9.17 -21.35 -29.65
N VAL A 410 9.02 -20.42 -28.69
CA VAL A 410 10.12 -20.03 -27.81
C VAL A 410 10.66 -21.21 -27.01
N MET A 411 9.80 -22.11 -26.54
CA MET A 411 10.22 -23.32 -25.81
C MET A 411 10.88 -24.34 -26.73
N GLU A 412 10.37 -24.53 -27.94
CA GLU A 412 10.97 -25.42 -28.95
C GLU A 412 12.36 -24.91 -29.37
N ASP A 413 12.53 -23.61 -29.59
CA ASP A 413 13.82 -22.98 -29.90
C ASP A 413 14.84 -23.14 -28.75
N ALA A 414 14.37 -23.24 -27.52
CA ALA A 414 15.16 -23.52 -26.32
C ALA A 414 15.44 -25.04 -26.11
N GLY A 415 14.91 -25.91 -26.98
CA GLY A 415 15.14 -27.34 -26.93
C GLY A 415 14.12 -28.16 -26.12
N TYR A 416 13.03 -27.56 -25.71
CA TYR A 416 11.94 -28.22 -25.01
C TYR A 416 10.89 -28.73 -25.98
N GLY A 417 10.18 -29.80 -25.59
CA GLY A 417 9.19 -30.44 -26.44
C GLY A 417 8.33 -31.45 -25.68
N PRO A 418 7.46 -32.22 -26.37
CA PRO A 418 6.50 -33.13 -25.72
C PRO A 418 7.12 -34.17 -24.79
N ASN A 419 8.37 -34.58 -25.06
CA ASN A 419 9.10 -35.61 -24.30
C ASN A 419 10.17 -35.01 -23.38
N ASN A 420 10.33 -33.68 -23.37
CA ASN A 420 11.31 -32.96 -22.57
C ASN A 420 10.68 -31.60 -22.19
N GLN A 421 9.72 -31.64 -21.27
CA GLN A 421 9.02 -30.42 -20.80
C GLN A 421 9.88 -29.66 -19.81
N TYR A 422 9.76 -28.34 -19.82
CA TYR A 422 10.32 -27.48 -18.76
C TYR A 422 9.42 -27.53 -17.53
N GLU A 423 10.01 -27.63 -16.34
CA GLU A 423 9.25 -27.71 -15.09
C GLU A 423 9.60 -26.55 -14.16
N PHE A 424 8.58 -25.90 -13.60
CA PHE A 424 8.77 -24.95 -12.50
C PHE A 424 7.54 -24.90 -11.59
N THR A 425 7.74 -24.35 -10.39
CA THR A 425 6.68 -24.14 -9.38
C THR A 425 6.29 -22.67 -9.32
N PHE A 426 5.00 -22.41 -9.41
CA PHE A 426 4.39 -21.11 -9.14
C PHE A 426 3.76 -21.13 -7.75
N THR A 427 4.33 -20.36 -6.81
CA THR A 427 3.84 -20.25 -5.44
C THR A 427 2.91 -19.05 -5.32
N ILE A 428 1.65 -19.28 -4.98
CA ILE A 428 0.64 -18.24 -4.71
C ILE A 428 0.44 -18.11 -3.20
N TYR A 429 0.06 -16.91 -2.72
CA TYR A 429 -0.32 -16.79 -1.31
C TYR A 429 -1.69 -17.44 -1.06
N SER A 430 -1.83 -18.10 0.09
CA SER A 430 -3.06 -18.78 0.47
C SER A 430 -4.18 -17.78 0.78
N GLY A 431 -5.43 -18.19 0.52
CA GLY A 431 -6.62 -17.37 0.80
C GLY A 431 -7.13 -16.53 -0.38
N SER A 432 -6.47 -16.57 -1.55
CA SER A 432 -6.94 -15.88 -2.75
C SER A 432 -7.47 -16.84 -3.81
N ASP A 433 -8.79 -16.90 -3.94
CA ASP A 433 -9.45 -17.69 -4.98
C ASP A 433 -9.13 -17.17 -6.38
N THR A 434 -9.01 -15.87 -6.56
CA THR A 434 -8.67 -15.24 -7.85
C THR A 434 -7.26 -15.59 -8.30
N TRP A 435 -6.27 -15.57 -7.40
CA TRP A 435 -4.91 -16.03 -7.73
C TRP A 435 -4.85 -17.53 -8.02
N ASN A 436 -5.64 -18.34 -7.31
CA ASN A 436 -5.72 -19.78 -7.59
C ASN A 436 -6.29 -20.04 -8.99
N GLN A 437 -7.38 -19.37 -9.37
CA GLN A 437 -7.97 -19.46 -10.71
C GLN A 437 -7.02 -18.94 -11.80
N THR A 438 -6.33 -17.82 -11.56
CA THR A 438 -5.33 -17.25 -12.47
C THR A 438 -4.16 -18.23 -12.70
N ALA A 439 -3.65 -18.85 -11.63
CA ALA A 439 -2.60 -19.84 -11.71
C ALA A 439 -3.04 -21.10 -12.50
N GLN A 440 -4.27 -21.57 -12.28
CA GLN A 440 -4.82 -22.70 -13.04
C GLN A 440 -4.97 -22.38 -14.52
N LEU A 441 -5.49 -21.19 -14.86
CA LEU A 441 -5.60 -20.73 -16.25
C LEU A 441 -4.22 -20.71 -16.94
N LEU A 442 -3.22 -20.11 -16.30
CA LEU A 442 -1.86 -20.02 -16.84
C LEU A 442 -1.23 -21.41 -17.00
N ARG A 443 -1.37 -22.30 -16.00
CA ARG A 443 -0.89 -23.68 -16.06
C ARG A 443 -1.45 -24.44 -17.26
N ASP A 444 -2.76 -24.35 -17.47
CA ASP A 444 -3.45 -25.09 -18.53
C ASP A 444 -3.03 -24.57 -19.93
N GLN A 445 -2.77 -23.27 -20.07
CA GLN A 445 -2.22 -22.68 -21.28
C GLN A 445 -0.76 -23.11 -21.52
N LEU A 446 0.09 -23.07 -20.49
CA LEU A 446 1.50 -23.42 -20.56
C LEU A 446 1.74 -24.91 -20.86
N ALA A 447 0.83 -25.80 -20.47
CA ALA A 447 0.88 -27.21 -20.83
C ALA A 447 0.91 -27.41 -22.35
N SER A 448 0.29 -26.53 -23.13
CA SER A 448 0.33 -26.52 -24.60
C SER A 448 1.63 -25.96 -25.18
N ALA A 449 2.48 -25.35 -24.36
CA ALA A 449 3.77 -24.78 -24.72
C ALA A 449 4.96 -25.58 -24.13
N HIS A 450 4.81 -26.87 -23.88
CA HIS A 450 5.84 -27.74 -23.33
C HIS A 450 6.35 -27.35 -21.93
N ILE A 451 5.49 -26.75 -21.10
CA ILE A 451 5.79 -26.40 -19.72
C ILE A 451 4.86 -27.15 -18.77
N SER A 452 5.44 -27.80 -17.78
CA SER A 452 4.76 -28.41 -16.64
C SER A 452 4.86 -27.47 -15.43
N MET A 453 3.85 -26.65 -15.20
CA MET A 453 3.82 -25.71 -14.08
C MET A 453 3.11 -26.33 -12.88
N ASN A 454 3.81 -26.45 -11.75
CA ASN A 454 3.24 -26.86 -10.48
C ASN A 454 2.71 -25.65 -9.73
N ILE A 455 1.52 -25.76 -9.14
CA ILE A 455 0.94 -24.69 -8.29
C ILE A 455 1.12 -25.10 -6.84
N GLU A 456 1.68 -24.21 -6.05
CA GLU A 456 1.86 -24.33 -4.61
C GLU A 456 1.19 -23.13 -3.91
N SER A 457 0.54 -23.36 -2.77
CA SER A 457 -0.06 -22.28 -1.95
C SER A 457 0.69 -22.19 -0.62
N ALA A 458 1.03 -20.98 -0.21
CA ALA A 458 1.73 -20.71 1.04
C ALA A 458 1.10 -19.52 1.78
N PRO A 459 1.12 -19.51 3.14
CA PRO A 459 0.80 -18.32 3.91
C PRO A 459 1.69 -17.14 3.48
N PHE A 460 1.16 -15.93 3.52
CA PHE A 460 1.83 -14.72 3.03
C PHE A 460 3.22 -14.54 3.67
N SER A 461 3.32 -14.68 5.00
CA SER A 461 4.61 -14.58 5.71
C SER A 461 5.64 -15.63 5.27
N THR A 462 5.19 -16.86 5.01
CA THR A 462 6.05 -17.96 4.51
C THR A 462 6.52 -17.66 3.09
N LEU A 463 5.64 -17.13 2.23
CA LEU A 463 6.00 -16.72 0.87
C LEU A 463 7.09 -15.65 0.89
N LEU A 464 6.92 -14.60 1.70
CA LEU A 464 7.91 -13.53 1.85
C LEU A 464 9.26 -14.07 2.39
N GLN A 465 9.24 -14.95 3.41
CA GLN A 465 10.46 -15.56 3.93
C GLN A 465 11.19 -16.36 2.86
N ARG A 466 10.49 -17.26 2.15
CA ARG A 466 11.07 -18.06 1.06
C ARG A 466 11.60 -17.18 -0.08
N GLY A 467 10.95 -16.06 -0.34
CA GLY A 467 11.41 -15.06 -1.31
C GLY A 467 12.77 -14.49 -0.92
N ARG A 468 12.89 -13.97 0.30
CA ARG A 468 14.16 -13.42 0.83
C ARG A 468 15.30 -14.44 0.80
N GLU A 469 15.00 -15.71 1.08
CA GLU A 469 15.96 -16.82 1.02
C GLU A 469 16.29 -17.26 -0.43
N GLY A 470 15.70 -16.64 -1.45
CA GLY A 470 15.87 -17.02 -2.87
C GLY A 470 15.28 -18.40 -3.22
N ASN A 471 14.34 -18.92 -2.40
CA ASN A 471 13.79 -20.27 -2.53
C ASN A 471 12.49 -20.34 -3.36
N LEU A 472 12.05 -19.24 -3.97
CA LEU A 472 10.92 -19.22 -4.90
C LEU A 472 11.42 -19.32 -6.35
N GLN A 473 10.62 -19.96 -7.22
CA GLN A 473 10.82 -19.96 -8.67
C GLN A 473 9.96 -18.90 -9.33
N ALA A 474 8.64 -19.05 -9.30
CA ALA A 474 7.67 -18.03 -9.65
C ALA A 474 6.74 -17.80 -8.45
N TYR A 475 6.27 -16.57 -8.28
CA TYR A 475 5.43 -16.21 -7.13
C TYR A 475 4.47 -15.08 -7.46
N SER A 476 3.28 -15.07 -6.81
CA SER A 476 2.33 -13.95 -6.90
C SER A 476 2.53 -12.99 -5.75
N LEU A 477 2.64 -11.72 -6.06
CA LEU A 477 2.63 -10.62 -5.07
C LEU A 477 1.93 -9.39 -5.65
N GLY A 478 1.72 -8.40 -4.81
CA GLY A 478 1.26 -7.06 -5.17
C GLY A 478 2.11 -6.01 -4.49
N TRP A 479 2.08 -4.81 -5.07
CA TRP A 479 2.63 -3.60 -4.47
C TRP A 479 1.54 -2.54 -4.42
N VAL A 480 1.36 -1.96 -3.26
CA VAL A 480 0.47 -0.80 -3.03
C VAL A 480 1.36 0.38 -2.71
N MET A 481 1.05 1.54 -3.25
CA MET A 481 1.90 2.72 -3.13
C MET A 481 2.22 3.09 -1.68
N ASP A 482 3.47 3.44 -1.44
CA ASP A 482 3.89 4.23 -0.29
C ASP A 482 3.78 5.73 -0.61
N TRP A 483 4.20 6.15 -1.80
CA TRP A 483 3.96 7.47 -2.40
C TRP A 483 3.58 7.33 -3.88
N PRO A 484 2.82 8.31 -4.45
CA PRO A 484 2.25 8.20 -5.81
C PRO A 484 3.26 8.60 -6.90
N ALA A 485 4.35 7.82 -7.04
CA ALA A 485 5.31 8.02 -8.12
C ALA A 485 5.81 6.68 -8.67
N PRO A 486 6.21 6.62 -9.96
CA PRO A 486 6.67 5.38 -10.60
C PRO A 486 7.87 4.73 -9.92
N ASP A 487 8.80 5.49 -9.39
CA ASP A 487 9.99 4.98 -8.67
C ASP A 487 9.63 4.18 -7.42
N ASN A 488 8.49 4.48 -6.76
CA ASN A 488 7.97 3.65 -5.67
C ASN A 488 7.68 2.20 -6.11
N PHE A 489 7.33 2.00 -7.35
CA PHE A 489 7.12 0.68 -7.96
C PHE A 489 8.41 0.14 -8.57
N LEU A 490 9.07 0.91 -9.41
CA LEU A 490 10.20 0.47 -10.20
C LEU A 490 11.48 0.19 -9.39
N GLN A 491 11.58 0.68 -8.14
CA GLN A 491 12.64 0.26 -7.23
C GLN A 491 12.69 -1.27 -7.05
N LEU A 492 11.54 -1.97 -7.14
CA LEU A 492 11.46 -3.43 -7.07
C LEU A 492 12.12 -4.12 -8.27
N LEU A 493 12.35 -3.38 -9.34
CA LEU A 493 13.02 -3.79 -10.57
C LEU A 493 14.44 -3.22 -10.70
N ASN A 494 14.98 -2.56 -9.67
CA ASN A 494 16.38 -2.11 -9.68
C ASN A 494 17.32 -3.32 -9.50
N PRO A 495 18.05 -3.77 -10.54
CA PRO A 495 18.74 -5.04 -10.53
C PRO A 495 19.70 -5.26 -9.37
N PRO A 496 20.56 -4.30 -8.96
CA PRO A 496 21.45 -4.47 -7.82
C PRO A 496 20.74 -4.76 -6.49
N GLN A 497 19.49 -4.34 -6.35
CA GLN A 497 18.70 -4.49 -5.13
C GLN A 497 17.83 -5.76 -5.13
N THR A 498 17.82 -6.54 -6.21
CA THR A 498 17.01 -7.77 -6.34
C THR A 498 17.75 -9.04 -5.96
N ASP A 499 19.02 -8.93 -5.56
CA ASP A 499 19.89 -10.07 -5.23
C ASP A 499 19.52 -10.64 -3.86
N THR A 500 18.95 -11.85 -3.85
CA THR A 500 18.54 -12.58 -2.64
C THR A 500 19.70 -13.14 -1.82
N SER A 501 20.94 -12.96 -2.24
CA SER A 501 22.12 -13.25 -1.41
C SER A 501 22.44 -12.11 -0.44
N GLN A 502 21.81 -10.94 -0.62
CA GLN A 502 21.90 -9.81 0.29
C GLN A 502 20.93 -9.96 1.47
N ASP A 503 21.24 -9.32 2.59
CA ASP A 503 20.45 -9.45 3.82
C ASP A 503 18.99 -9.01 3.64
N ALA A 504 18.71 -8.14 2.64
CA ALA A 504 17.37 -7.64 2.44
C ALA A 504 17.13 -7.17 0.98
N PRO A 505 16.84 -8.10 0.10
CA PRO A 505 16.51 -7.79 -1.28
C PRO A 505 15.15 -7.09 -1.34
N ILE A 506 15.04 -6.06 -2.19
CA ILE A 506 13.79 -5.31 -2.38
C ILE A 506 12.74 -6.13 -3.12
N SER A 507 13.18 -7.03 -3.99
CA SER A 507 12.36 -8.07 -4.61
C SER A 507 13.17 -9.36 -4.76
N TYR A 508 12.53 -10.46 -5.16
CA TYR A 508 13.12 -11.80 -5.10
C TYR A 508 13.49 -12.37 -6.46
N VAL A 509 13.74 -11.49 -7.44
CA VAL A 509 13.91 -11.92 -8.85
C VAL A 509 15.35 -12.21 -9.25
N ASN A 510 16.34 -11.77 -8.47
CA ASN A 510 17.78 -11.97 -8.79
C ASN A 510 18.14 -11.50 -10.22
N TRP A 511 17.64 -10.34 -10.62
CA TRP A 511 17.80 -9.84 -11.98
C TRP A 511 19.20 -9.28 -12.22
N SER A 512 20.02 -9.99 -12.98
CA SER A 512 21.39 -9.55 -13.25
C SER A 512 21.95 -10.18 -14.54
N GLY A 513 23.08 -9.66 -15.01
CA GLY A 513 23.92 -10.28 -16.04
C GLY A 513 23.36 -10.25 -17.47
N THR A 514 22.23 -9.60 -17.72
CA THR A 514 21.67 -9.43 -19.06
C THR A 514 21.80 -7.98 -19.54
N PRO A 515 21.76 -7.73 -20.88
CA PRO A 515 21.70 -6.36 -21.38
C PRO A 515 20.49 -5.57 -20.87
N ALA A 516 19.35 -6.20 -20.67
CA ALA A 516 18.15 -5.59 -20.13
C ALA A 516 18.35 -5.20 -18.66
N ALA A 517 18.92 -6.06 -17.82
CA ALA A 517 19.27 -5.74 -16.44
C ALA A 517 20.24 -4.53 -16.36
N ASN A 518 21.24 -4.49 -17.22
CA ASN A 518 22.17 -3.36 -17.24
C ASN A 518 21.48 -2.04 -17.64
N ARG A 519 20.54 -2.08 -18.60
CA ARG A 519 19.75 -0.87 -18.95
C ARG A 519 18.86 -0.44 -17.81
N ALA A 520 18.19 -1.38 -17.14
CA ALA A 520 17.33 -1.08 -15.99
C ALA A 520 18.15 -0.45 -14.84
N ALA A 521 19.34 -0.99 -14.54
CA ALA A 521 20.22 -0.42 -13.52
C ALA A 521 20.65 1.01 -13.88
N SER A 522 21.09 1.24 -15.14
CA SER A 522 21.47 2.58 -15.58
C SER A 522 20.29 3.56 -15.61
N ALA A 523 19.09 3.09 -15.96
CA ALA A 523 17.89 3.91 -15.91
C ALA A 523 17.53 4.28 -14.45
N TYR A 524 17.71 3.35 -13.52
CA TYR A 524 17.47 3.64 -12.11
C TYR A 524 18.49 4.63 -11.53
N GLU A 525 19.77 4.52 -11.90
CA GLU A 525 20.78 5.53 -11.57
C GLU A 525 20.38 6.93 -12.07
N GLN A 526 19.79 7.04 -13.28
CA GLN A 526 19.29 8.32 -13.79
C GLN A 526 18.09 8.85 -13.01
N ILE A 527 17.25 7.99 -12.43
CA ILE A 527 16.18 8.42 -11.52
C ILE A 527 16.79 9.01 -10.25
N GLU A 528 17.80 8.36 -9.69
CA GLU A 528 18.52 8.82 -8.50
C GLU A 528 19.33 10.10 -8.75
N ASP A 529 19.90 10.28 -9.95
CA ASP A 529 20.64 11.49 -10.34
C ASP A 529 19.73 12.71 -10.61
N ASN A 530 18.39 12.50 -10.70
CA ASN A 530 17.42 13.55 -10.95
C ASN A 530 16.36 13.63 -9.83
N PRO A 531 16.76 13.87 -8.57
CA PRO A 531 15.88 13.74 -7.41
C PRO A 531 14.98 14.97 -7.19
N ALA A 532 15.28 16.10 -7.84
CA ALA A 532 14.60 17.37 -7.62
C ALA A 532 13.14 17.37 -8.16
N PRO A 533 12.21 18.07 -7.49
CA PRO A 533 10.83 18.24 -7.96
C PRO A 533 10.73 19.37 -9.01
N THR A 534 11.47 19.28 -10.10
CA THR A 534 11.48 20.23 -11.23
C THR A 534 11.02 19.54 -12.50
N ASP A 535 10.46 20.32 -13.44
CA ASP A 535 9.98 19.78 -14.73
C ASP A 535 11.10 19.10 -15.52
N GLU A 536 12.34 19.60 -15.44
CA GLU A 536 13.50 19.02 -16.12
C GLU A 536 13.86 17.65 -15.51
N ALA A 537 13.95 17.57 -14.19
CA ALA A 537 14.24 16.33 -13.48
C ALA A 537 13.10 15.31 -13.64
N GLU A 538 11.85 15.76 -13.62
CA GLU A 538 10.68 14.91 -13.87
C GLU A 538 10.72 14.33 -15.29
N ALA A 539 11.03 15.12 -16.31
CA ALA A 539 11.16 14.64 -17.68
C ALA A 539 12.26 13.57 -17.82
N ALA A 540 13.41 13.75 -17.15
CA ALA A 540 14.50 12.77 -17.14
C ALA A 540 14.09 11.47 -16.41
N ARG A 541 13.40 11.57 -15.25
CA ARG A 541 12.85 10.40 -14.56
C ARG A 541 11.80 9.68 -15.41
N ASN A 542 10.89 10.41 -16.05
CA ASN A 542 9.84 9.84 -16.89
C ASN A 542 10.40 9.01 -18.05
N GLU A 543 11.47 9.46 -18.70
CA GLU A 543 12.19 8.67 -19.73
C GLU A 543 12.78 7.39 -19.14
N SER A 544 13.40 7.48 -17.97
CA SER A 544 14.02 6.35 -17.27
C SER A 544 12.98 5.34 -16.79
N TYR A 545 11.81 5.77 -16.33
CA TYR A 545 10.71 4.90 -15.95
C TYR A 545 10.25 4.01 -17.11
N VAL A 546 10.05 4.60 -18.29
CA VAL A 546 9.66 3.84 -19.49
C VAL A 546 10.75 2.84 -19.90
N GLN A 547 12.03 3.24 -19.82
CA GLN A 547 13.16 2.35 -20.13
C GLN A 547 13.20 1.12 -19.18
N MET A 548 12.89 1.30 -17.91
CA MET A 548 12.83 0.19 -16.95
C MET A 548 11.69 -0.78 -17.27
N GLU A 549 10.51 -0.26 -17.64
CA GLU A 549 9.36 -1.08 -18.04
C GLU A 549 9.69 -1.92 -19.29
N GLU A 550 10.30 -1.32 -20.31
CA GLU A 550 10.71 -2.01 -21.53
C GLU A 550 11.81 -3.06 -21.26
N ALA A 551 12.75 -2.76 -20.36
CA ALA A 551 13.77 -3.72 -19.94
C ALA A 551 13.15 -4.91 -19.20
N ASN A 552 12.15 -4.69 -18.35
CA ASN A 552 11.37 -5.73 -17.71
C ASN A 552 10.64 -6.60 -18.75
N TRP A 553 10.04 -6.01 -19.78
CA TRP A 553 9.40 -6.76 -20.84
C TRP A 553 10.38 -7.67 -21.59
N GLU A 554 11.61 -7.20 -21.86
CA GLU A 554 12.60 -8.01 -22.56
C GLU A 554 12.98 -9.27 -21.77
N ASP A 555 13.17 -9.17 -20.47
CA ASP A 555 13.60 -10.28 -19.62
C ASP A 555 12.45 -11.01 -18.90
N VAL A 556 11.27 -10.41 -18.84
CA VAL A 556 10.09 -10.90 -18.12
C VAL A 556 10.45 -11.31 -16.69
N VAL A 557 10.96 -10.37 -15.90
CA VAL A 557 11.26 -10.63 -14.48
C VAL A 557 10.03 -10.44 -13.62
N PHE A 558 9.22 -9.39 -13.90
CA PHE A 558 7.84 -9.29 -13.48
C PHE A 558 6.91 -9.43 -14.68
N LEU A 559 5.88 -10.22 -14.53
CA LEU A 559 4.73 -10.27 -15.43
C LEU A 559 3.55 -9.60 -14.70
N PRO A 560 3.28 -8.31 -14.94
CA PRO A 560 2.11 -7.63 -14.41
C PRO A 560 0.84 -8.33 -14.87
N VAL A 561 -0.15 -8.45 -13.98
CA VAL A 561 -1.42 -9.14 -14.25
C VAL A 561 -2.58 -8.17 -14.21
N TYR A 562 -2.69 -7.38 -13.14
CA TYR A 562 -3.77 -6.40 -13.00
C TYR A 562 -3.39 -5.25 -12.06
N HIS A 563 -4.06 -4.11 -12.30
CA HIS A 563 -4.22 -3.01 -11.37
C HIS A 563 -5.63 -3.07 -10.80
N GLU A 564 -5.77 -2.99 -9.48
CA GLU A 564 -7.05 -3.14 -8.81
C GLU A 564 -7.91 -1.88 -8.95
N THR A 565 -9.20 -2.08 -9.21
CA THR A 565 -10.22 -1.09 -8.95
C THR A 565 -10.87 -1.44 -7.62
N ASP A 566 -10.73 -0.57 -6.63
CA ASP A 566 -11.37 -0.77 -5.33
C ASP A 566 -12.82 -0.28 -5.41
N GLU A 567 -13.75 -1.14 -5.05
CA GLU A 567 -15.17 -0.86 -5.12
C GLU A 567 -15.80 -0.89 -3.73
N ARG A 568 -16.68 0.09 -3.47
CA ARG A 568 -17.44 0.20 -2.22
C ARG A 568 -18.91 0.42 -2.50
N PHE A 569 -19.71 -0.13 -1.61
CA PHE A 569 -21.17 -0.12 -1.67
C PHE A 569 -21.72 0.37 -0.34
N TRP A 570 -22.79 1.18 -0.36
CA TRP A 570 -23.42 1.65 0.87
C TRP A 570 -24.92 1.90 0.68
N TYR A 571 -25.65 1.82 1.77
CA TYR A 571 -27.09 2.07 1.75
C TYR A 571 -27.40 3.56 1.60
N GLN A 572 -28.56 3.90 1.01
CA GLN A 572 -28.93 5.26 0.61
C GLN A 572 -29.09 6.26 1.77
N ASN A 573 -29.17 5.78 3.00
CA ASN A 573 -29.23 6.63 4.19
C ASN A 573 -27.87 7.14 4.65
N VAL A 574 -26.77 6.80 3.98
CA VAL A 574 -25.42 7.24 4.30
C VAL A 574 -24.93 8.18 3.22
N ASP A 575 -24.45 9.34 3.62
CA ASP A 575 -23.66 10.23 2.78
C ASP A 575 -22.20 10.16 3.24
N ILE A 576 -21.33 9.62 2.39
CA ILE A 576 -19.95 9.30 2.73
C ILE A 576 -18.99 9.97 1.74
N SER A 577 -17.89 10.53 2.30
CA SER A 577 -16.79 11.05 1.49
C SER A 577 -16.19 9.93 0.62
N LYS A 578 -15.78 10.29 -0.60
CA LYS A 578 -15.15 9.35 -1.53
C LYS A 578 -13.67 9.25 -1.21
N PHE A 579 -13.13 8.05 -1.24
CA PHE A 579 -11.68 7.89 -1.32
C PHE A 579 -11.19 8.02 -2.77
N GLY A 580 -9.90 8.14 -2.97
CA GLY A 580 -9.31 8.22 -4.29
C GLY A 580 -8.23 7.18 -4.54
N ALA A 581 -7.36 7.47 -5.53
CA ALA A 581 -6.36 6.54 -6.03
C ALA A 581 -5.35 6.06 -4.96
N ALA A 582 -5.16 6.82 -3.87
CA ALA A 582 -4.37 6.38 -2.71
C ALA A 582 -5.02 5.23 -1.91
N GLY A 583 -6.25 4.86 -2.25
CA GLY A 583 -6.99 3.74 -1.67
C GLY A 583 -7.80 4.08 -0.42
N PRO A 584 -8.70 3.17 -0.01
CA PRO A 584 -9.64 3.40 1.10
C PRO A 584 -8.97 3.46 2.48
N SER A 585 -7.70 3.07 2.62
CA SER A 585 -6.94 3.23 3.86
C SER A 585 -6.61 4.69 4.17
N ARG A 586 -6.76 5.59 3.18
CA ARG A 586 -6.57 7.05 3.31
C ARG A 586 -7.88 7.82 3.41
N GLN A 587 -9.02 7.13 3.39
CA GLN A 587 -10.34 7.75 3.52
C GLN A 587 -10.55 8.25 4.95
N MET A 588 -11.05 9.49 5.07
CA MET A 588 -11.47 10.08 6.35
C MET A 588 -13.00 10.02 6.46
N TYR A 589 -13.52 9.79 7.66
CA TYR A 589 -14.96 9.63 7.88
C TYR A 589 -15.62 10.79 8.64
N ASN A 590 -14.87 11.84 8.97
CA ASN A 590 -15.38 12.99 9.72
C ASN A 590 -16.50 13.77 9.00
N THR A 591 -16.50 13.77 7.66
CA THR A 591 -17.57 14.41 6.85
C THR A 591 -18.75 13.48 6.54
N THR A 592 -18.71 12.22 6.99
CA THR A 592 -19.79 11.24 6.76
C THR A 592 -20.99 11.54 7.64
N SER A 593 -22.21 11.45 7.07
CA SER A 593 -23.47 11.56 7.81
C SER A 593 -24.39 10.36 7.57
N ILE A 594 -25.21 10.05 8.56
CA ILE A 594 -26.25 9.01 8.52
C ILE A 594 -27.61 9.69 8.71
N ASN A 595 -28.53 9.50 7.72
CA ASN A 595 -29.86 10.12 7.64
C ASN A 595 -30.97 9.17 8.10
#